data_861ac98a474656952c659e01376b32d4
#
_entry.id   861ac98a474656952c659e01376b32d4
#
_cell.length_a   1.000
_cell.length_b   1.000
_cell.length_c   1.000
_cell.angle_alpha   90.00
_cell.angle_beta   90.00
_cell.angle_gamma   90.00
#
_symmetry.space_group_name_H-M   'P 1'
#
loop_
_entity.id
_entity.type
_entity.pdbx_description
1 polymer ?
#
loop_
_entity_poly.entity_id
_entity_poly.type
_entity_poly.pdbx_seq_one_letter_code
_entity_poly.pdbx_strand_id
1 'polypeptide(L)'
;MKHVACLLLAALVPVCDAHAQRVTRDIPYATAHERQVLDVHAPGGATNLPVIFWIHGGGWQTGDKSMVALKPKAFTEAGFVFVSINHRLLPNVEMDAITRDVANALGWVHRNIATHGGDPSKLLVMGHSSGGQLAALMCTDDRYAKAEGFALTIIKGCVPVDADTFDIPAIIEVAETRARVHHLPLPTYGHRQKFGNDPAKHRDFSTVTHVARNKGIPPFLILHIAGHPDTTAQARRLAAVLAAAAVPARVVAAREATHASINDNLGAPGDRVTAELMAFMADVLAR
;
A
#
# COMPACT_ATOMS: atom_id res chain seq x y z
N MET A 1 -28.32 -69.31 12.35
CA MET A 1 -27.16 -68.45 12.25
C MET A 1 -27.50 -67.36 11.24
N LYS A 2 -27.81 -66.15 11.70
CA LYS A 2 -28.21 -64.95 10.86
C LYS A 2 -26.97 -64.09 10.67
N HIS A 3 -26.46 -63.94 9.43
CA HIS A 3 -25.37 -63.02 9.11
C HIS A 3 -25.94 -61.60 8.94
N VAL A 4 -25.51 -60.67 9.80
CA VAL A 4 -25.77 -59.26 9.66
C VAL A 4 -24.62 -58.68 8.85
N ALA A 5 -24.93 -58.21 7.64
CA ALA A 5 -23.98 -57.47 6.81
C ALA A 5 -23.99 -56.01 7.21
N CYS A 6 -22.89 -55.50 7.75
CA CYS A 6 -22.67 -54.11 8.07
C CYS A 6 -22.24 -53.36 6.81
N LEU A 7 -23.12 -52.56 6.22
CA LEU A 7 -22.79 -51.62 5.13
C LEU A 7 -22.07 -50.41 5.71
N LEU A 8 -20.77 -50.27 5.47
CA LEU A 8 -20.01 -49.05 5.70
C LEU A 8 -20.35 -48.02 4.62
N LEU A 9 -21.15 -47.02 4.97
CA LEU A 9 -21.32 -45.83 4.15
C LEU A 9 -20.04 -44.97 4.27
N ALA A 10 -19.21 -44.94 3.25
CA ALA A 10 -18.11 -44.00 3.15
C ALA A 10 -18.70 -42.61 2.82
N ALA A 11 -18.69 -41.71 3.78
CA ALA A 11 -19.02 -40.30 3.56
C ALA A 11 -17.92 -39.68 2.70
N LEU A 12 -18.20 -39.35 1.44
CA LEU A 12 -17.38 -38.51 0.61
C LEU A 12 -17.41 -37.10 1.24
N VAL A 13 -16.36 -36.74 1.97
CA VAL A 13 -16.07 -35.36 2.34
C VAL A 13 -15.68 -34.65 1.04
N PRO A 14 -16.39 -33.59 0.60
CA PRO A 14 -15.95 -32.83 -0.55
C PRO A 14 -14.56 -32.24 -0.22
N VAL A 15 -13.55 -32.69 -0.95
CA VAL A 15 -12.26 -32.00 -0.98
C VAL A 15 -12.55 -30.63 -1.55
N CYS A 16 -12.48 -29.61 -0.71
CA CYS A 16 -12.50 -28.23 -1.15
C CYS A 16 -11.24 -28.06 -2.01
N ASP A 17 -11.40 -28.06 -3.33
CA ASP A 17 -10.31 -27.76 -4.26
C ASP A 17 -9.76 -26.40 -3.86
N ALA A 18 -8.60 -26.38 -3.21
CA ALA A 18 -7.82 -25.18 -3.00
C ALA A 18 -7.45 -24.69 -4.41
N HIS A 19 -8.26 -23.78 -4.96
CA HIS A 19 -8.05 -23.23 -6.28
C HIS A 19 -6.65 -22.61 -6.32
N ALA A 20 -5.77 -23.19 -7.15
CA ALA A 20 -4.38 -22.74 -7.28
C ALA A 20 -4.35 -21.26 -7.60
N GLN A 21 -3.50 -20.51 -6.90
CA GLN A 21 -3.27 -19.08 -7.16
C GLN A 21 -2.88 -18.89 -8.63
N ARG A 22 -3.59 -18.00 -9.33
CA ARG A 22 -3.22 -17.56 -10.68
C ARG A 22 -2.36 -16.30 -10.57
N VAL A 23 -1.19 -16.34 -11.22
CA VAL A 23 -0.27 -15.21 -11.26
C VAL A 23 -0.09 -14.77 -12.72
N THR A 24 -0.40 -13.49 -13.01
CA THR A 24 -0.08 -12.86 -14.29
C THR A 24 0.99 -11.81 -14.04
N ARG A 25 2.16 -11.98 -14.67
CA ARG A 25 3.34 -11.15 -14.42
C ARG A 25 3.59 -10.17 -15.55
N ASP A 26 4.34 -9.12 -15.21
CA ASP A 26 4.92 -8.16 -16.16
C ASP A 26 3.87 -7.53 -17.08
N ILE A 27 2.69 -7.28 -16.56
CA ILE A 27 1.61 -6.62 -17.31
C ILE A 27 1.96 -5.14 -17.45
N PRO A 28 2.14 -4.61 -18.67
CA PRO A 28 2.43 -3.20 -18.87
C PRO A 28 1.20 -2.33 -18.55
N TYR A 29 1.34 -1.37 -17.66
CA TYR A 29 0.32 -0.35 -17.41
C TYR A 29 0.59 0.95 -18.19
N ALA A 30 1.81 1.11 -18.70
CA ALA A 30 2.26 2.15 -19.64
C ALA A 30 3.42 1.62 -20.49
N THR A 31 3.82 2.38 -21.52
CA THR A 31 4.80 1.91 -22.53
C THR A 31 6.06 2.77 -22.63
N ALA A 32 6.21 3.77 -21.76
CA ALA A 32 7.34 4.70 -21.85
C ALA A 32 8.63 4.15 -21.21
N HIS A 33 8.54 3.10 -20.38
CA HIS A 33 9.70 2.51 -19.71
C HIS A 33 9.40 1.06 -19.26
N GLU A 34 10.43 0.19 -19.29
CA GLU A 34 10.34 -1.23 -18.91
C GLU A 34 9.83 -1.47 -17.47
N ARG A 35 10.08 -0.53 -16.55
CA ARG A 35 9.57 -0.60 -15.17
C ARG A 35 8.10 -0.25 -15.04
N GLN A 36 7.40 0.17 -16.07
CA GLN A 36 5.97 0.47 -16.01
C GLN A 36 5.12 -0.80 -16.15
N VAL A 37 5.37 -1.76 -15.27
CA VAL A 37 4.73 -3.09 -15.24
C VAL A 37 4.22 -3.42 -13.84
N LEU A 38 3.25 -4.33 -13.80
CA LEU A 38 2.67 -4.85 -12.55
C LEU A 38 2.46 -6.36 -12.63
N ASP A 39 2.34 -6.99 -11.46
CA ASP A 39 1.95 -8.38 -11.31
C ASP A 39 0.57 -8.46 -10.64
N VAL A 40 -0.27 -9.37 -11.10
CA VAL A 40 -1.58 -9.66 -10.52
C VAL A 40 -1.58 -11.09 -9.99
N HIS A 41 -1.89 -11.24 -8.71
CA HIS A 41 -2.09 -12.51 -8.02
C HIS A 41 -3.56 -12.62 -7.66
N ALA A 42 -4.24 -13.68 -8.11
CA ALA A 42 -5.65 -13.90 -7.85
C ALA A 42 -5.92 -15.35 -7.41
N PRO A 43 -6.90 -15.59 -6.56
CA PRO A 43 -7.40 -16.95 -6.33
C PRO A 43 -7.88 -17.58 -7.64
N GLY A 44 -7.75 -18.89 -7.80
CA GLY A 44 -8.38 -19.59 -8.91
C GLY A 44 -9.90 -19.40 -8.91
N GLY A 45 -10.48 -19.10 -10.07
CA GLY A 45 -11.91 -18.80 -10.18
C GLY A 45 -12.37 -17.48 -9.57
N ALA A 46 -11.45 -16.57 -9.23
CA ALA A 46 -11.76 -15.26 -8.64
C ALA A 46 -12.75 -14.47 -9.49
N THR A 47 -13.79 -13.93 -8.85
CA THR A 47 -14.77 -13.02 -9.45
C THR A 47 -15.18 -11.98 -8.42
N ASN A 48 -15.13 -10.71 -8.82
CA ASN A 48 -15.63 -9.58 -8.03
C ASN A 48 -15.03 -9.45 -6.61
N LEU A 49 -13.75 -9.85 -6.44
CA LEU A 49 -13.04 -9.81 -5.16
C LEU A 49 -12.46 -8.42 -4.89
N PRO A 50 -12.35 -8.00 -3.61
CA PRO A 50 -11.63 -6.77 -3.28
C PRO A 50 -10.16 -6.86 -3.70
N VAL A 51 -9.57 -5.70 -4.01
CA VAL A 51 -8.23 -5.60 -4.60
C VAL A 51 -7.29 -4.87 -3.67
N ILE A 52 -6.15 -5.47 -3.38
CA ILE A 52 -5.03 -4.82 -2.72
C ILE A 52 -4.06 -4.32 -3.80
N PHE A 53 -3.82 -3.02 -3.83
CA PHE A 53 -2.82 -2.36 -4.66
C PHE A 53 -1.60 -2.05 -3.81
N TRP A 54 -0.49 -2.73 -4.08
CA TRP A 54 0.74 -2.67 -3.29
C TRP A 54 1.86 -1.92 -3.98
N ILE A 55 2.48 -0.98 -3.26
CA ILE A 55 3.62 -0.17 -3.71
C ILE A 55 4.85 -0.53 -2.85
N HIS A 56 5.93 -0.98 -3.51
CA HIS A 56 7.17 -1.35 -2.83
C HIS A 56 7.89 -0.15 -2.21
N GLY A 57 8.75 -0.40 -1.20
CA GLY A 57 9.68 0.56 -0.64
C GLY A 57 10.97 0.66 -1.45
N GLY A 58 11.99 1.31 -0.85
CA GLY A 58 13.32 1.45 -1.46
C GLY A 58 13.77 2.90 -1.65
N GLY A 59 13.19 3.85 -0.90
CA GLY A 59 13.57 5.26 -0.90
C GLY A 59 13.41 5.96 -2.25
N TRP A 60 12.46 5.48 -3.08
CA TRP A 60 12.22 5.90 -4.48
C TRP A 60 13.41 5.64 -5.42
N GLN A 61 14.49 5.00 -4.95
CA GLN A 61 15.76 4.79 -5.69
C GLN A 61 15.99 3.32 -6.03
N THR A 62 15.37 2.41 -5.29
CA THR A 62 15.49 0.96 -5.44
C THR A 62 14.13 0.29 -5.24
N GLY A 63 14.10 -1.03 -5.28
CA GLY A 63 12.90 -1.82 -5.04
C GLY A 63 12.33 -2.42 -6.32
N ASP A 64 11.47 -3.40 -6.12
CA ASP A 64 10.83 -4.14 -7.22
C ASP A 64 9.50 -4.74 -6.76
N LYS A 65 8.56 -4.91 -7.70
CA LYS A 65 7.26 -5.53 -7.49
C LYS A 65 7.31 -6.96 -6.96
N SER A 66 8.45 -7.63 -7.11
CA SER A 66 8.69 -8.97 -6.56
C SER A 66 9.00 -8.97 -5.06
N MET A 67 9.28 -7.80 -4.46
CA MET A 67 9.57 -7.67 -3.02
C MET A 67 8.27 -7.69 -2.19
N VAL A 68 7.55 -8.77 -2.25
CA VAL A 68 6.20 -8.91 -1.67
C VAL A 68 6.09 -9.92 -0.51
N ALA A 69 7.17 -10.68 -0.23
CA ALA A 69 7.24 -11.66 0.86
C ALA A 69 5.99 -12.58 0.92
N LEU A 70 5.31 -12.64 2.06
CA LEU A 70 4.14 -13.52 2.29
C LEU A 70 2.83 -12.99 1.69
N LYS A 71 2.80 -11.70 1.33
CA LYS A 71 1.56 -10.98 0.98
C LYS A 71 0.72 -11.63 -0.12
N PRO A 72 1.28 -12.03 -1.29
CA PRO A 72 0.47 -12.60 -2.35
C PRO A 72 -0.29 -13.84 -1.90
N LYS A 73 0.40 -14.75 -1.21
CA LYS A 73 -0.22 -15.98 -0.70
C LYS A 73 -1.28 -15.66 0.36
N ALA A 74 -0.90 -14.90 1.39
CA ALA A 74 -1.78 -14.60 2.52
C ALA A 74 -3.06 -13.87 2.09
N PHE A 75 -2.95 -12.88 1.21
CA PHE A 75 -4.11 -12.10 0.79
C PHE A 75 -4.98 -12.82 -0.24
N THR A 76 -4.40 -13.62 -1.14
CA THR A 76 -5.22 -14.43 -2.04
C THR A 76 -5.97 -15.55 -1.30
N GLU A 77 -5.36 -16.17 -0.30
CA GLU A 77 -6.04 -17.12 0.59
C GLU A 77 -7.17 -16.46 1.42
N ALA A 78 -7.03 -15.16 1.71
CA ALA A 78 -8.06 -14.37 2.38
C ALA A 78 -9.13 -13.80 1.42
N GLY A 79 -9.11 -14.16 0.13
CA GLY A 79 -10.14 -13.77 -0.84
C GLY A 79 -9.91 -12.39 -1.48
N PHE A 80 -8.67 -11.94 -1.58
CA PHE A 80 -8.32 -10.70 -2.28
C PHE A 80 -7.61 -11.00 -3.61
N VAL A 81 -7.74 -10.09 -4.57
CA VAL A 81 -6.78 -9.97 -5.67
C VAL A 81 -5.65 -9.06 -5.17
N PHE A 82 -4.41 -9.50 -5.31
CA PHE A 82 -3.23 -8.74 -4.91
C PHE A 82 -2.46 -8.26 -6.14
N VAL A 83 -2.26 -6.95 -6.24
CA VAL A 83 -1.53 -6.31 -7.33
C VAL A 83 -0.28 -5.65 -6.78
N SER A 84 0.89 -6.00 -7.31
CA SER A 84 2.17 -5.38 -6.97
C SER A 84 2.73 -4.65 -8.17
N ILE A 85 3.15 -3.40 -8.01
CA ILE A 85 3.60 -2.56 -9.12
C ILE A 85 5.09 -2.23 -9.04
N ASN A 86 5.69 -2.05 -10.22
CA ASN A 86 6.93 -1.30 -10.38
C ASN A 86 6.61 0.16 -10.78
N HIS A 87 7.53 1.05 -10.53
CA HIS A 87 7.55 2.43 -11.01
C HIS A 87 8.99 2.79 -11.36
N ARG A 88 9.20 3.87 -12.13
CA ARG A 88 10.54 4.41 -12.38
C ARG A 88 11.18 4.90 -11.08
N LEU A 89 12.49 5.07 -11.09
CA LEU A 89 13.29 5.32 -9.88
C LEU A 89 14.16 6.56 -10.02
N LEU A 90 14.37 7.25 -8.90
CA LEU A 90 15.40 8.27 -8.76
C LEU A 90 16.80 7.64 -8.91
N PRO A 91 17.80 8.35 -9.38
CA PRO A 91 17.77 9.71 -9.92
C PRO A 91 17.45 9.78 -11.41
N ASN A 92 17.12 8.64 -12.06
CA ASN A 92 16.88 8.56 -13.51
C ASN A 92 15.65 9.36 -13.97
N VAL A 93 14.72 9.61 -13.06
CA VAL A 93 13.55 10.48 -13.26
C VAL A 93 13.34 11.37 -12.03
N GLU A 94 12.46 12.36 -12.12
CA GLU A 94 12.00 13.15 -10.98
C GLU A 94 10.77 12.52 -10.30
N MET A 95 10.42 12.99 -9.09
CA MET A 95 9.26 12.50 -8.33
C MET A 95 7.94 12.64 -9.08
N ASP A 96 7.78 13.68 -9.91
CA ASP A 96 6.61 13.84 -10.80
C ASP A 96 6.39 12.65 -11.73
N ALA A 97 7.46 12.01 -12.20
CA ALA A 97 7.34 10.82 -13.05
C ALA A 97 6.97 9.58 -12.22
N ILE A 98 7.51 9.45 -11.02
CA ILE A 98 7.20 8.34 -10.11
C ILE A 98 5.73 8.39 -9.67
N THR A 99 5.25 9.56 -9.25
CA THR A 99 3.86 9.73 -8.83
C THR A 99 2.88 9.48 -9.98
N ARG A 100 3.23 9.93 -11.20
CA ARG A 100 2.43 9.59 -12.41
C ARG A 100 2.44 8.11 -12.73
N ASP A 101 3.56 7.41 -12.57
CA ASP A 101 3.63 5.98 -12.79
C ASP A 101 2.68 5.23 -11.85
N VAL A 102 2.68 5.58 -10.56
CA VAL A 102 1.77 4.99 -9.57
C VAL A 102 0.31 5.30 -9.90
N ALA A 103 0.00 6.54 -10.30
CA ALA A 103 -1.35 6.91 -10.73
C ALA A 103 -1.80 6.12 -11.96
N ASN A 104 -0.94 6.01 -12.99
CA ASN A 104 -1.22 5.24 -14.20
C ASN A 104 -1.46 3.75 -13.89
N ALA A 105 -0.67 3.17 -12.98
CA ALA A 105 -0.85 1.79 -12.53
C ALA A 105 -2.19 1.60 -11.80
N LEU A 106 -2.58 2.54 -10.93
CA LEU A 106 -3.86 2.52 -10.23
C LEU A 106 -5.03 2.69 -11.21
N GLY A 107 -4.88 3.59 -12.21
CA GLY A 107 -5.83 3.74 -13.30
C GLY A 107 -5.96 2.49 -14.16
N TRP A 108 -4.84 1.80 -14.44
CA TRP A 108 -4.88 0.51 -15.13
C TRP A 108 -5.68 -0.52 -14.33
N VAL A 109 -5.42 -0.62 -13.01
CA VAL A 109 -6.17 -1.52 -12.12
C VAL A 109 -7.66 -1.20 -12.17
N HIS A 110 -8.04 0.06 -12.05
CA HIS A 110 -9.44 0.46 -12.13
C HIS A 110 -10.11 0.02 -13.45
N ARG A 111 -9.42 0.14 -14.58
CA ARG A 111 -9.97 -0.21 -15.90
C ARG A 111 -9.96 -1.70 -16.24
N ASN A 112 -9.02 -2.48 -15.67
CA ASN A 112 -8.73 -3.83 -16.17
C ASN A 112 -8.87 -4.96 -15.15
N ILE A 113 -8.88 -4.67 -13.84
CA ILE A 113 -8.76 -5.71 -12.82
C ILE A 113 -9.94 -6.69 -12.79
N ALA A 114 -11.09 -6.31 -13.33
CA ALA A 114 -12.24 -7.19 -13.46
C ALA A 114 -11.93 -8.45 -14.31
N THR A 115 -11.07 -8.33 -15.34
CA THR A 115 -10.63 -9.47 -16.17
C THR A 115 -9.71 -10.44 -15.40
N HIS A 116 -9.20 -9.99 -14.26
CA HIS A 116 -8.39 -10.77 -13.33
C HIS A 116 -9.16 -11.22 -12.08
N GLY A 117 -10.48 -10.96 -12.03
CA GLY A 117 -11.36 -11.37 -10.94
C GLY A 117 -11.50 -10.38 -9.79
N GLY A 118 -10.94 -9.17 -9.93
CA GLY A 118 -11.07 -8.09 -8.94
C GLY A 118 -12.27 -7.18 -9.18
N ASP A 119 -12.73 -6.52 -8.11
CA ASP A 119 -13.76 -5.47 -8.17
C ASP A 119 -13.08 -4.09 -8.23
N PRO A 120 -13.18 -3.35 -9.35
CA PRO A 120 -12.53 -2.05 -9.51
C PRO A 120 -13.10 -0.96 -8.58
N SER A 121 -14.21 -1.22 -7.89
CA SER A 121 -14.82 -0.30 -6.91
C SER A 121 -14.41 -0.59 -5.47
N LYS A 122 -13.63 -1.65 -5.22
CA LYS A 122 -13.21 -2.11 -3.89
C LYS A 122 -11.68 -2.17 -3.77
N LEU A 123 -11.02 -1.03 -3.97
CA LEU A 123 -9.57 -0.94 -3.90
C LEU A 123 -9.08 -0.62 -2.48
N LEU A 124 -8.03 -1.30 -2.06
CA LEU A 124 -7.24 -0.99 -0.87
C LEU A 124 -5.84 -0.61 -1.34
N VAL A 125 -5.40 0.61 -1.05
CA VAL A 125 -4.09 1.11 -1.49
C VAL A 125 -3.12 1.02 -0.33
N MET A 126 -2.04 0.29 -0.52
CA MET A 126 -1.05 -0.02 0.50
C MET A 126 0.37 0.16 -0.03
N GLY A 127 1.31 0.43 0.86
CA GLY A 127 2.72 0.47 0.48
C GLY A 127 3.62 0.58 1.69
N HIS A 128 4.89 0.21 1.50
CA HIS A 128 5.91 0.22 2.55
C HIS A 128 6.92 1.34 2.34
N SER A 129 7.36 2.01 3.43
CA SER A 129 8.42 3.02 3.37
C SER A 129 8.09 4.12 2.35
N SER A 130 8.95 4.38 1.36
CA SER A 130 8.65 5.29 0.25
C SER A 130 7.36 4.94 -0.50
N GLY A 131 7.02 3.65 -0.64
CA GLY A 131 5.73 3.19 -1.17
C GLY A 131 4.56 3.56 -0.28
N GLY A 132 4.75 3.63 1.04
CA GLY A 132 3.74 4.10 1.99
C GLY A 132 3.43 5.59 1.84
N GLN A 133 4.44 6.42 1.56
CA GLN A 133 4.24 7.82 1.21
C GLN A 133 3.45 7.95 -0.10
N LEU A 134 3.83 7.18 -1.15
CA LEU A 134 3.14 7.18 -2.43
C LEU A 134 1.68 6.71 -2.28
N ALA A 135 1.43 5.65 -1.49
CA ALA A 135 0.08 5.17 -1.20
C ALA A 135 -0.78 6.25 -0.54
N ALA A 136 -0.25 6.90 0.48
CA ALA A 136 -0.96 7.97 1.19
C ALA A 136 -1.23 9.19 0.28
N LEU A 137 -0.29 9.55 -0.58
CA LEU A 137 -0.46 10.63 -1.56
C LEU A 137 -1.57 10.30 -2.57
N MET A 138 -1.59 9.09 -3.14
CA MET A 138 -2.65 8.65 -4.07
C MET A 138 -4.04 8.65 -3.42
N CYS A 139 -4.12 8.44 -2.11
CA CYS A 139 -5.38 8.42 -1.37
C CYS A 139 -5.87 9.81 -0.93
N THR A 140 -5.02 10.84 -0.98
CA THR A 140 -5.36 12.20 -0.51
C THR A 140 -5.37 13.25 -1.61
N ASP A 141 -4.52 13.11 -2.62
CA ASP A 141 -4.48 14.02 -3.77
C ASP A 141 -5.36 13.49 -4.91
N ASP A 142 -6.56 14.02 -5.01
CA ASP A 142 -7.55 13.60 -6.02
C ASP A 142 -7.21 14.02 -7.46
N ARG A 143 -6.18 14.86 -7.65
CA ARG A 143 -5.71 15.21 -9.00
C ARG A 143 -5.25 13.97 -9.77
N TYR A 144 -4.59 13.03 -9.08
CA TYR A 144 -4.14 11.76 -9.68
C TYR A 144 -5.31 10.86 -10.08
N ALA A 145 -6.28 10.68 -9.19
CA ALA A 145 -7.48 9.90 -9.48
C ALA A 145 -8.30 10.49 -10.65
N LYS A 146 -8.49 11.81 -10.63
CA LYS A 146 -9.19 12.53 -11.70
C LYS A 146 -8.49 12.41 -13.06
N ALA A 147 -7.17 12.49 -13.08
CA ALA A 147 -6.38 12.32 -14.31
C ALA A 147 -6.56 10.92 -14.93
N GLU A 148 -6.80 9.90 -14.10
CA GLU A 148 -7.06 8.52 -14.52
C GLU A 148 -8.55 8.17 -14.69
N GLY A 149 -9.45 9.14 -14.52
CA GLY A 149 -10.88 9.02 -14.80
C GLY A 149 -11.69 8.37 -13.68
N PHE A 150 -11.22 8.38 -12.43
CA PHE A 150 -11.97 7.86 -11.29
C PHE A 150 -11.99 8.84 -10.10
N ALA A 151 -12.81 8.55 -9.10
CA ALA A 151 -12.89 9.30 -7.85
C ALA A 151 -12.25 8.52 -6.70
N LEU A 152 -11.74 9.22 -5.67
CA LEU A 152 -11.15 8.57 -4.49
C LEU A 152 -12.11 7.59 -3.79
N THR A 153 -13.41 7.71 -3.98
CA THR A 153 -14.46 6.87 -3.36
C THR A 153 -14.40 5.39 -3.74
N ILE A 154 -13.70 5.03 -4.85
CA ILE A 154 -13.46 3.62 -5.18
C ILE A 154 -12.39 2.99 -4.29
N ILE A 155 -11.56 3.81 -3.63
CA ILE A 155 -10.57 3.35 -2.65
C ILE A 155 -11.29 3.21 -1.31
N LYS A 156 -11.35 1.99 -0.78
CA LYS A 156 -12.06 1.67 0.46
C LYS A 156 -11.18 1.85 1.70
N GLY A 157 -9.87 1.80 1.54
CA GLY A 157 -8.91 1.99 2.63
C GLY A 157 -7.51 2.30 2.13
N CYS A 158 -6.77 3.06 2.94
CA CYS A 158 -5.36 3.38 2.71
C CYS A 158 -4.50 2.86 3.86
N VAL A 159 -3.44 2.09 3.55
CA VAL A 159 -2.57 1.51 4.57
C VAL A 159 -1.10 1.81 4.27
N PRO A 160 -0.60 3.00 4.65
CA PRO A 160 0.83 3.27 4.63
C PRO A 160 1.53 2.51 5.77
N VAL A 161 2.62 1.80 5.42
CA VAL A 161 3.41 0.96 6.33
C VAL A 161 4.79 1.58 6.51
N ASP A 162 5.07 2.06 7.72
CA ASP A 162 6.34 2.60 8.21
C ASP A 162 6.99 3.64 7.29
N ALA A 163 6.20 4.63 6.87
CA ALA A 163 6.67 5.78 6.11
C ALA A 163 6.93 7.00 7.02
N ASP A 164 7.93 7.78 6.68
CA ASP A 164 8.39 8.96 7.44
C ASP A 164 8.22 10.29 6.68
N THR A 165 7.49 10.32 5.57
CA THR A 165 7.47 11.43 4.62
C THR A 165 6.06 11.90 4.24
N PHE A 166 5.13 11.93 5.20
CA PHE A 166 3.79 12.48 4.98
C PHE A 166 3.75 14.01 4.98
N ASP A 167 4.70 14.65 5.69
CA ASP A 167 4.99 16.07 5.67
C ASP A 167 6.46 16.26 5.36
N ILE A 168 6.78 16.51 4.10
CA ILE A 168 8.16 16.58 3.59
C ILE A 168 8.91 17.77 4.14
N PRO A 169 8.36 19.00 4.20
CA PRO A 169 9.04 20.13 4.87
C PRO A 169 9.45 19.79 6.31
N ALA A 170 8.56 19.16 7.07
CA ALA A 170 8.84 18.83 8.47
C ALA A 170 9.96 17.78 8.63
N ILE A 171 9.99 16.74 7.81
CA ILE A 171 11.08 15.73 7.90
C ILE A 171 12.41 16.28 7.43
N ILE A 172 12.43 17.18 6.44
CA ILE A 172 13.64 17.89 6.01
C ILE A 172 14.17 18.75 7.17
N GLU A 173 13.31 19.54 7.81
CA GLU A 173 13.70 20.40 8.94
C GLU A 173 14.27 19.57 10.09
N VAL A 174 13.64 18.44 10.45
CA VAL A 174 14.12 17.54 11.50
C VAL A 174 15.49 16.96 11.14
N ALA A 175 15.68 16.47 9.93
CA ALA A 175 16.93 15.88 9.48
C ALA A 175 18.08 16.91 9.47
N GLU A 176 17.83 18.11 8.95
CA GLU A 176 18.82 19.18 8.90
C GLU A 176 19.14 19.77 10.29
N THR A 177 18.15 19.85 11.17
CA THR A 177 18.35 20.26 12.56
C THR A 177 19.17 19.22 13.32
N ARG A 178 18.87 17.95 13.16
CA ARG A 178 19.64 16.85 13.75
C ARG A 178 21.11 16.90 13.29
N ALA A 179 21.34 17.09 12.00
CA ALA A 179 22.69 17.20 11.45
C ALA A 179 23.44 18.41 12.07
N ARG A 180 22.82 19.57 12.19
CA ARG A 180 23.43 20.76 12.83
C ARG A 180 23.75 20.54 14.31
N VAL A 181 22.81 19.98 15.07
CA VAL A 181 22.97 19.76 16.52
C VAL A 181 24.10 18.78 16.83
N HIS A 182 24.22 17.74 16.01
CA HIS A 182 25.23 16.70 16.18
C HIS A 182 26.49 16.91 15.34
N HIS A 183 26.66 18.08 14.71
CA HIS A 183 27.80 18.41 13.86
C HIS A 183 28.06 17.38 12.75
N LEU A 184 26.97 16.79 12.20
CA LEU A 184 27.03 15.83 11.10
C LEU A 184 26.93 16.55 9.73
N PRO A 185 27.55 16.02 8.68
CA PRO A 185 27.35 16.55 7.34
C PRO A 185 25.88 16.41 6.91
N LEU A 186 25.38 17.39 6.17
CA LEU A 186 24.08 17.27 5.54
C LEU A 186 24.12 16.17 4.47
N PRO A 187 23.03 15.36 4.33
CA PRO A 187 22.96 14.36 3.29
C PRO A 187 23.12 14.98 1.90
N THR A 188 24.02 14.44 1.09
CA THR A 188 24.25 14.91 -0.30
C THR A 188 23.01 14.68 -1.17
N TYR A 189 22.26 13.60 -0.91
CA TYR A 189 21.02 13.28 -1.61
C TYR A 189 19.95 12.82 -0.60
N GLY A 190 19.53 13.77 0.24
CA GLY A 190 18.49 13.57 1.25
C GLY A 190 17.08 13.85 0.70
N HIS A 191 16.12 13.94 1.59
CA HIS A 191 14.71 14.21 1.22
C HIS A 191 14.55 15.50 0.39
N ARG A 192 15.31 16.56 0.74
CA ARG A 192 15.29 17.82 -0.01
C ARG A 192 15.56 17.60 -1.50
N GLN A 193 16.60 16.85 -1.86
CA GLN A 193 17.00 16.64 -3.23
C GLN A 193 16.08 15.61 -3.93
N LYS A 194 15.62 14.59 -3.21
CA LYS A 194 14.71 13.57 -3.74
C LYS A 194 13.37 14.14 -4.22
N PHE A 195 12.83 15.11 -3.49
CA PHE A 195 11.59 15.80 -3.86
C PHE A 195 11.80 17.08 -4.66
N GLY A 196 13.03 17.31 -5.13
CA GLY A 196 13.46 18.57 -5.73
C GLY A 196 13.81 19.62 -4.67
N ASN A 197 14.58 20.66 -5.07
CA ASN A 197 15.02 21.72 -4.15
C ASN A 197 13.97 22.83 -3.93
N ASP A 198 12.88 22.80 -4.70
CA ASP A 198 11.79 23.77 -4.59
C ASP A 198 10.87 23.45 -3.41
N PRO A 199 10.73 24.35 -2.42
CA PRO A 199 9.79 24.18 -1.31
C PRO A 199 8.33 24.01 -1.74
N ALA A 200 7.93 24.48 -2.92
CA ALA A 200 6.60 24.26 -3.45
C ALA A 200 6.39 22.79 -3.81
N LYS A 201 7.40 22.12 -4.42
CA LYS A 201 7.38 20.67 -4.69
C LYS A 201 7.33 19.87 -3.39
N HIS A 202 8.07 20.29 -2.33
CA HIS A 202 7.99 19.60 -1.03
C HIS A 202 6.56 19.59 -0.48
N ARG A 203 5.85 20.72 -0.56
CA ARG A 203 4.44 20.77 -0.16
C ARG A 203 3.53 19.97 -1.07
N ASP A 204 3.77 20.03 -2.38
CA ASP A 204 2.96 19.33 -3.38
C ASP A 204 3.05 17.80 -3.26
N PHE A 205 4.20 17.25 -2.89
CA PHE A 205 4.37 15.82 -2.63
C PHE A 205 4.01 15.40 -1.19
N SER A 206 3.66 16.34 -0.32
CA SER A 206 3.27 16.05 1.07
C SER A 206 1.81 15.63 1.16
N THR A 207 1.56 14.43 1.65
CA THR A 207 0.21 13.88 1.87
C THR A 207 -0.68 14.83 2.68
N VAL A 208 -0.12 15.42 3.75
CA VAL A 208 -0.86 16.32 4.66
C VAL A 208 -1.41 17.56 3.96
N THR A 209 -0.78 18.02 2.88
CA THR A 209 -1.19 19.21 2.12
C THR A 209 -2.53 19.00 1.40
N HIS A 210 -2.83 17.76 1.02
CA HIS A 210 -3.99 17.43 0.19
C HIS A 210 -5.20 16.94 0.98
N VAL A 211 -5.07 16.78 2.29
CA VAL A 211 -6.18 16.35 3.14
C VAL A 211 -7.22 17.46 3.29
N ALA A 212 -8.45 17.19 2.89
CA ALA A 212 -9.57 18.11 2.99
C ALA A 212 -10.89 17.38 3.25
N ARG A 213 -11.86 18.06 3.87
CA ARG A 213 -13.22 17.54 4.08
C ARG A 213 -13.94 17.30 2.75
N ASN A 214 -14.81 16.30 2.73
CA ASN A 214 -15.70 16.01 1.61
C ASN A 214 -15.00 15.72 0.26
N LYS A 215 -13.73 15.29 0.32
CA LYS A 215 -12.93 14.99 -0.87
C LYS A 215 -13.01 13.51 -1.30
N GLY A 216 -13.71 12.67 -0.53
CA GLY A 216 -13.78 11.23 -0.77
C GLY A 216 -12.54 10.46 -0.31
N ILE A 217 -11.72 11.07 0.54
CA ILE A 217 -10.53 10.42 1.14
C ILE A 217 -10.97 9.19 1.93
N PRO A 218 -10.40 8.00 1.67
CA PRO A 218 -10.79 6.78 2.35
C PRO A 218 -10.34 6.78 3.83
N PRO A 219 -10.88 5.88 4.67
CA PRO A 219 -10.31 5.59 5.97
C PRO A 219 -8.84 5.15 5.90
N PHE A 220 -8.04 5.48 6.92
CA PHE A 220 -6.62 5.15 7.02
C PHE A 220 -6.32 4.20 8.17
N LEU A 221 -5.46 3.21 7.92
CA LEU A 221 -4.72 2.47 8.93
C LEU A 221 -3.23 2.78 8.76
N ILE A 222 -2.67 3.59 9.65
CA ILE A 222 -1.26 4.00 9.59
C ILE A 222 -0.45 3.08 10.48
N LEU A 223 0.38 2.24 9.87
CA LEU A 223 1.25 1.29 10.57
C LEU A 223 2.66 1.87 10.68
N HIS A 224 3.27 1.83 11.87
CA HIS A 224 4.65 2.27 12.06
C HIS A 224 5.35 1.45 13.15
N ILE A 225 6.70 1.43 13.13
CA ILE A 225 7.48 0.80 14.19
C ILE A 225 7.54 1.70 15.42
N ALA A 226 7.38 1.10 16.62
CA ALA A 226 7.29 1.85 17.86
C ALA A 226 8.60 2.59 18.25
N GLY A 227 9.74 2.05 17.84
CA GLY A 227 11.06 2.56 18.22
C GLY A 227 11.65 3.63 17.30
N HIS A 228 10.97 4.02 16.21
CA HIS A 228 11.51 5.00 15.26
C HIS A 228 10.81 6.36 15.43
N PRO A 229 11.53 7.41 15.89
CA PRO A 229 10.92 8.70 16.21
C PRO A 229 10.32 9.40 14.98
N ASP A 230 10.96 9.31 13.82
CA ASP A 230 10.53 10.01 12.61
C ASP A 230 9.23 9.40 12.05
N THR A 231 9.15 8.06 11.90
CA THR A 231 7.91 7.40 11.45
C THR A 231 6.77 7.59 12.44
N THR A 232 7.06 7.59 13.76
CA THR A 232 6.07 7.87 14.80
C THR A 232 5.54 9.31 14.71
N ALA A 233 6.43 10.30 14.55
CA ALA A 233 6.03 11.71 14.44
C ALA A 233 5.19 11.95 13.18
N GLN A 234 5.60 11.41 12.06
CA GLN A 234 4.91 11.55 10.78
C GLN A 234 3.55 10.84 10.78
N ALA A 235 3.46 9.63 11.36
CA ALA A 235 2.20 8.91 11.50
C ALA A 235 1.17 9.69 12.34
N ARG A 236 1.60 10.24 13.48
CA ARG A 236 0.74 11.08 14.34
C ARG A 236 0.33 12.37 13.64
N ARG A 237 1.24 13.00 12.90
CA ARG A 237 0.94 14.23 12.15
C ARG A 237 -0.11 13.98 11.08
N LEU A 238 0.05 12.93 10.27
CA LEU A 238 -0.95 12.56 9.27
C LEU A 238 -2.31 12.26 9.92
N ALA A 239 -2.34 11.47 11.00
CA ALA A 239 -3.58 11.16 11.70
C ALA A 239 -4.29 12.40 12.26
N ALA A 240 -3.54 13.37 12.78
CA ALA A 240 -4.11 14.63 13.29
C ALA A 240 -4.75 15.46 12.15
N VAL A 241 -4.11 15.53 10.99
CA VAL A 241 -4.65 16.27 9.83
C VAL A 241 -5.89 15.56 9.26
N LEU A 242 -5.86 14.22 9.17
CA LEU A 242 -7.02 13.42 8.76
C LEU A 242 -8.21 13.61 9.71
N ALA A 243 -7.97 13.57 11.03
CA ALA A 243 -9.00 13.81 12.04
C ALA A 243 -9.62 15.21 11.93
N ALA A 244 -8.80 16.24 11.72
CA ALA A 244 -9.28 17.62 11.51
C ALA A 244 -10.17 17.75 10.25
N ALA A 245 -9.95 16.89 9.25
CA ALA A 245 -10.77 16.81 8.05
C ALA A 245 -11.97 15.83 8.19
N ALA A 246 -12.21 15.27 9.38
CA ALA A 246 -13.23 14.24 9.64
C ALA A 246 -13.05 12.96 8.80
N VAL A 247 -11.81 12.62 8.45
CA VAL A 247 -11.44 11.36 7.81
C VAL A 247 -11.05 10.36 8.89
N PRO A 248 -11.68 9.16 8.95
CA PRO A 248 -11.33 8.14 9.93
C PRO A 248 -9.88 7.69 9.76
N ALA A 249 -9.10 7.71 10.85
CA ALA A 249 -7.71 7.26 10.84
C ALA A 249 -7.38 6.52 12.14
N ARG A 250 -6.70 5.38 12.02
CA ARG A 250 -6.17 4.60 13.14
C ARG A 250 -4.66 4.46 12.98
N VAL A 251 -3.93 4.73 14.06
CA VAL A 251 -2.47 4.57 14.11
C VAL A 251 -2.15 3.34 14.96
N VAL A 252 -1.34 2.43 14.42
CA VAL A 252 -0.88 1.22 15.11
C VAL A 252 0.64 1.19 15.14
N ALA A 253 1.19 1.18 16.35
CA ALA A 253 2.62 1.04 16.58
C ALA A 253 2.99 -0.45 16.70
N ALA A 254 3.79 -0.94 15.77
CA ALA A 254 4.36 -2.28 15.82
C ALA A 254 5.49 -2.30 16.86
N ARG A 255 5.27 -3.02 17.96
CA ARG A 255 6.27 -3.27 18.97
C ARG A 255 7.19 -4.40 18.51
N GLU A 256 8.47 -4.33 18.84
CA GLU A 256 9.45 -5.37 18.53
C GLU A 256 9.66 -5.62 17.02
N ALA A 257 9.15 -4.73 16.16
CA ALA A 257 9.36 -4.77 14.73
C ALA A 257 10.50 -3.84 14.30
N THR A 258 11.16 -4.21 13.22
CA THR A 258 12.11 -3.36 12.48
C THR A 258 11.44 -2.84 11.22
N HIS A 259 12.06 -1.87 10.54
CA HIS A 259 11.60 -1.34 9.26
C HIS A 259 11.39 -2.43 8.19
N ALA A 260 12.26 -3.44 8.16
CA ALA A 260 12.11 -4.58 7.26
C ALA A 260 11.04 -5.55 7.74
N SER A 261 11.07 -5.96 9.03
CA SER A 261 10.18 -7.01 9.52
C SER A 261 8.70 -6.61 9.55
N ILE A 262 8.37 -5.33 9.76
CA ILE A 262 6.97 -4.86 9.68
C ILE A 262 6.40 -5.06 8.27
N ASN A 263 7.25 -4.98 7.25
CA ASN A 263 6.88 -5.28 5.86
C ASN A 263 6.83 -6.79 5.59
N ASP A 264 7.89 -7.50 5.98
CA ASP A 264 8.09 -8.90 5.58
C ASP A 264 7.11 -9.84 6.28
N ASN A 265 6.68 -9.50 7.50
CA ASN A 265 5.73 -10.27 8.28
C ASN A 265 4.26 -9.98 7.95
N LEU A 266 3.95 -8.98 7.11
CA LEU A 266 2.57 -8.77 6.66
C LEU A 266 2.05 -10.01 5.91
N GLY A 267 1.01 -10.61 6.47
CA GLY A 267 0.45 -11.88 6.02
C GLY A 267 0.91 -13.09 6.84
N ALA A 268 1.82 -12.94 7.80
CA ALA A 268 2.25 -14.04 8.65
C ALA A 268 1.15 -14.46 9.63
N PRO A 269 0.93 -15.77 9.82
CA PRO A 269 0.02 -16.28 10.84
C PRO A 269 0.46 -15.83 12.25
N GLY A 270 -0.48 -15.30 13.03
CA GLY A 270 -0.21 -14.86 14.39
C GLY A 270 0.49 -13.50 14.51
N ASP A 271 0.87 -12.85 13.39
CA ASP A 271 1.40 -11.49 13.44
C ASP A 271 0.31 -10.49 13.81
N ARG A 272 0.58 -9.70 14.86
CA ARG A 272 -0.38 -8.72 15.38
C ARG A 272 -0.70 -7.62 14.38
N VAL A 273 0.28 -7.16 13.62
CA VAL A 273 0.08 -6.09 12.63
C VAL A 273 -0.79 -6.59 11.48
N THR A 274 -0.60 -7.84 11.06
CA THR A 274 -1.46 -8.52 10.11
C THR A 274 -2.90 -8.64 10.62
N ALA A 275 -3.11 -9.01 11.89
CA ALA A 275 -4.45 -9.10 12.48
C ALA A 275 -5.17 -7.74 12.50
N GLU A 276 -4.46 -6.66 12.86
CA GLU A 276 -4.98 -5.29 12.82
C GLU A 276 -5.33 -4.85 11.38
N LEU A 277 -4.51 -5.22 10.41
CA LEU A 277 -4.75 -4.96 8.99
C LEU A 277 -5.99 -5.71 8.49
N MET A 278 -6.12 -7.00 8.79
CA MET A 278 -7.28 -7.81 8.38
C MET A 278 -8.58 -7.28 8.97
N ALA A 279 -8.57 -6.89 10.25
CA ALA A 279 -9.73 -6.28 10.92
C ALA A 279 -10.14 -4.95 10.27
N PHE A 280 -9.15 -4.10 9.93
CA PHE A 280 -9.40 -2.85 9.21
C PHE A 280 -9.99 -3.08 7.82
N MET A 281 -9.42 -4.02 7.05
CA MET A 281 -9.92 -4.35 5.71
C MET A 281 -11.36 -4.86 5.75
N ALA A 282 -11.69 -5.72 6.71
CA ALA A 282 -13.05 -6.21 6.90
C ALA A 282 -14.05 -5.07 7.22
N ASP A 283 -13.67 -4.13 8.11
CA ASP A 283 -14.50 -2.97 8.48
C ASP A 283 -14.77 -2.05 7.28
N VAL A 284 -13.74 -1.68 6.52
CA VAL A 284 -13.92 -0.73 5.40
C VAL A 284 -14.60 -1.34 4.18
N LEU A 285 -14.55 -2.65 4.00
CA LEU A 285 -15.24 -3.36 2.92
C LEU A 285 -16.70 -3.70 3.24
N ALA A 286 -17.09 -3.67 4.51
CA ALA A 286 -18.48 -3.88 4.95
C ALA A 286 -19.35 -2.61 4.82
N ARG A 287 -18.74 -1.44 4.59
CA ARG A 287 -19.40 -0.14 4.41
C ARG A 287 -19.80 0.07 2.95
#